data_d2bbcf7a22f9f70bd72b4397fd959195
#
_entry.id   d2bbcf7a22f9f70bd72b4397fd959195
#
_cell.length_a   1.000
_cell.length_b   1.000
_cell.length_c   1.000
_cell.angle_alpha   90.00
_cell.angle_beta   90.00
_cell.angle_gamma   90.00
#
_symmetry.space_group_name_H-M   'P 1'
#
loop_
_entity.id
_entity.type
_entity.pdbx_description
1 polymer ?
#
loop_
_entity_poly.entity_id
_entity_poly.type
_entity_poly.pdbx_seq_one_letter_code
_entity_poly.pdbx_strand_id
1 'polypeptide(L)'
;MADAPRWVRADGKRPITPAGAPASSTNPSTWCSFEESQRGEGDGFGVMLGGGLGCYDLDNALEGGVLKPWARGVIDAIAEPIVYVERSVSGRGLHVFVEAAEDRGIRRSIGDGSFEKYSYGRFIRCGEPMSLKGVMGDARSTAEEERPA
;
A
#
# COMPACT_ATOMS: atom_id res chain seq x y z
N MET A 1 -10.12 6.06 2.82
CA MET A 1 -9.38 5.67 1.60
C MET A 1 -10.32 5.26 0.48
N ALA A 2 -11.26 4.38 0.71
CA ALA A 2 -12.18 3.92 -0.34
C ALA A 2 -13.15 5.00 -0.83
N ASP A 3 -13.44 6.01 -0.04
CA ASP A 3 -14.44 7.05 -0.34
C ASP A 3 -14.01 8.03 -1.44
N ALA A 4 -12.72 8.20 -1.65
CA ALA A 4 -12.21 9.15 -2.62
C ALA A 4 -12.11 8.49 -4.01
N PRO A 5 -12.33 9.24 -5.10
CA PRO A 5 -12.24 8.71 -6.46
C PRO A 5 -10.78 8.66 -6.94
N ARG A 6 -9.98 7.84 -6.29
CA ARG A 6 -8.55 7.71 -6.55
C ARG A 6 -8.15 6.34 -7.11
N TRP A 7 -9.13 5.59 -7.61
CA TRP A 7 -8.92 4.19 -7.96
C TRP A 7 -8.80 3.99 -9.47
N VAL A 8 -8.13 2.91 -9.86
CA VAL A 8 -7.96 2.52 -11.26
C VAL A 8 -7.95 0.99 -11.36
N ARG A 9 -8.06 0.49 -12.58
CA ARG A 9 -7.79 -0.91 -12.86
C ARG A 9 -6.29 -1.10 -13.06
N ALA A 10 -5.85 -2.34 -13.11
CA ALA A 10 -4.46 -2.69 -13.35
C ALA A 10 -4.37 -3.77 -14.42
N ASP A 11 -3.38 -3.65 -15.28
CA ASP A 11 -2.96 -4.68 -16.22
C ASP A 11 -1.50 -5.00 -15.88
N GLY A 12 -1.28 -6.04 -15.08
CA GLY A 12 0.00 -6.27 -14.47
C GLY A 12 0.39 -5.10 -13.57
N LYS A 13 1.50 -4.45 -13.86
CA LYS A 13 1.99 -3.28 -13.12
C LYS A 13 1.55 -1.96 -13.72
N ARG A 14 0.71 -1.99 -14.75
CA ARG A 14 0.31 -0.80 -15.49
C ARG A 14 -1.08 -0.35 -15.07
N PRO A 15 -1.27 0.92 -14.69
CA PRO A 15 -2.59 1.44 -14.38
C PRO A 15 -3.38 1.70 -15.65
N ILE A 16 -4.65 1.29 -15.64
CA ILE A 16 -5.58 1.50 -16.75
C ILE A 16 -6.94 1.95 -16.22
N THR A 17 -7.72 2.57 -17.09
CA THR A 17 -9.12 2.88 -16.76
C THR A 17 -9.95 1.59 -16.80
N PRO A 18 -11.19 1.58 -16.26
CA PRO A 18 -12.06 0.41 -16.39
C PRO A 18 -12.33 -0.02 -17.82
N ALA A 19 -12.25 0.90 -18.78
CA ALA A 19 -12.44 0.59 -20.21
C ALA A 19 -11.14 0.13 -20.91
N GLY A 20 -10.02 0.13 -20.18
CA GLY A 20 -8.74 -0.36 -20.70
C GLY A 20 -7.81 0.70 -21.27
N ALA A 21 -8.16 1.97 -21.21
CA ALA A 21 -7.27 3.05 -21.62
C ALA A 21 -6.15 3.28 -20.60
N PRO A 22 -4.99 3.82 -20.98
CA PRO A 22 -3.95 4.15 -20.02
C PRO A 22 -4.46 5.15 -18.98
N ALA A 23 -4.14 4.90 -17.71
CA ALA A 23 -4.41 5.83 -16.61
C ALA A 23 -3.10 6.48 -16.16
N SER A 24 -3.20 7.69 -15.62
CA SER A 24 -2.05 8.48 -15.22
C SER A 24 -2.08 8.78 -13.73
N SER A 25 -0.97 8.58 -13.05
CA SER A 25 -0.84 8.88 -11.62
C SER A 25 -0.85 10.39 -11.33
N THR A 26 -0.80 11.22 -12.36
CA THR A 26 -0.83 12.68 -12.23
C THR A 26 -2.07 13.32 -12.86
N ASN A 27 -2.96 12.51 -13.43
CA ASN A 27 -4.18 13.02 -14.06
C ASN A 27 -5.42 12.40 -13.43
N PRO A 28 -6.06 13.07 -12.46
CA PRO A 28 -7.23 12.55 -11.76
C PRO A 28 -8.44 12.26 -12.65
N SER A 29 -8.50 12.83 -13.86
CA SER A 29 -9.61 12.53 -14.79
C SER A 29 -9.58 11.08 -15.28
N THR A 30 -8.46 10.37 -15.13
CA THR A 30 -8.34 8.95 -15.49
C THR A 30 -8.68 8.00 -14.34
N TRP A 31 -9.03 8.54 -13.16
CA TRP A 31 -9.33 7.75 -11.97
C TRP A 31 -10.84 7.54 -11.82
N CYS A 32 -11.21 6.56 -11.00
CA CYS A 32 -12.62 6.24 -10.77
C CYS A 32 -12.85 5.93 -9.28
N SER A 33 -14.10 5.59 -8.95
CA SER A 33 -14.45 5.18 -7.60
C SER A 33 -13.89 3.79 -7.28
N PHE A 34 -13.83 3.47 -5.99
CA PHE A 34 -13.46 2.14 -5.56
C PHE A 34 -14.38 1.08 -6.18
N GLU A 35 -15.68 1.32 -6.15
CA GLU A 35 -16.66 0.39 -6.71
C GLU A 35 -16.42 0.14 -8.21
N GLU A 36 -16.20 1.20 -8.99
CA GLU A 36 -15.91 1.06 -10.41
C GLU A 36 -14.61 0.30 -10.68
N SER A 37 -13.62 0.43 -9.78
CA SER A 37 -12.33 -0.25 -9.94
C SER A 37 -12.41 -1.76 -9.69
N GLN A 38 -13.51 -2.25 -9.13
CA GLN A 38 -13.66 -3.68 -8.82
C GLN A 38 -14.06 -4.51 -10.03
N ARG A 39 -14.34 -3.86 -11.16
CA ARG A 39 -14.72 -4.52 -12.41
C ARG A 39 -14.17 -3.74 -13.60
N GLY A 40 -13.99 -4.41 -14.72
CA GLY A 40 -13.47 -3.79 -15.95
C GLY A 40 -12.32 -4.59 -16.51
N GLU A 41 -11.62 -3.96 -17.43
CA GLU A 41 -10.47 -4.56 -18.11
C GLU A 41 -9.29 -4.78 -17.15
N GLY A 42 -8.34 -5.62 -17.58
CA GLY A 42 -7.15 -5.91 -16.80
C GLY A 42 -7.34 -7.04 -15.80
N ASP A 43 -6.34 -7.26 -14.97
CA ASP A 43 -6.27 -8.40 -14.05
C ASP A 43 -6.29 -8.01 -12.57
N GLY A 44 -6.53 -6.74 -12.27
CA GLY A 44 -6.61 -6.27 -10.90
C GLY A 44 -6.95 -4.79 -10.83
N PHE A 45 -6.67 -4.19 -9.69
CA PHE A 45 -6.95 -2.79 -9.43
C PHE A 45 -5.87 -2.18 -8.55
N GLY A 46 -5.88 -0.86 -8.44
CA GLY A 46 -4.94 -0.16 -7.60
C GLY A 46 -5.41 1.24 -7.25
N VAL A 47 -4.57 1.94 -6.52
CA VAL A 47 -4.90 3.25 -5.95
C VAL A 47 -3.83 4.26 -6.33
N MET A 48 -4.26 5.51 -6.52
CA MET A 48 -3.36 6.64 -6.78
C MET A 48 -3.12 7.40 -5.48
N LEU A 49 -1.86 7.60 -5.16
CA LEU A 49 -1.45 8.33 -3.96
C LEU A 49 -1.58 9.84 -4.16
N GLY A 50 -1.82 10.54 -3.07
CA GLY A 50 -1.92 11.99 -3.02
C GLY A 50 -3.10 12.44 -2.19
N GLY A 51 -3.22 13.74 -1.96
CA GLY A 51 -4.35 14.31 -1.23
C GLY A 51 -4.49 13.80 0.20
N GLY A 52 -3.38 13.51 0.87
CA GLY A 52 -3.37 13.01 2.23
C GLY A 52 -3.11 11.51 2.37
N LEU A 53 -3.07 10.77 1.27
CA LEU A 53 -2.79 9.33 1.30
C LEU A 53 -1.38 9.04 0.80
N GLY A 54 -0.57 8.44 1.66
CA GLY A 54 0.75 7.95 1.31
C GLY A 54 0.85 6.43 1.49
N CYS A 55 1.98 5.88 1.09
CA CYS A 55 2.23 4.45 1.20
C CYS A 55 3.71 4.17 1.43
N TYR A 56 3.98 3.26 2.36
CA TYR A 56 5.27 2.61 2.48
C TYR A 56 5.19 1.28 1.74
N ASP A 57 6.04 1.12 0.73
CA ASP A 57 6.12 -0.09 -0.09
C ASP A 57 7.37 -0.85 0.32
N LEU A 58 7.19 -1.95 1.03
CA LEU A 58 8.28 -2.78 1.54
C LEU A 58 8.47 -3.96 0.60
N ASP A 59 9.63 -4.03 -0.04
CA ASP A 59 9.96 -5.11 -0.97
C ASP A 59 10.77 -6.20 -0.26
N ASN A 60 10.42 -7.46 -0.53
CA ASN A 60 11.03 -8.64 0.09
C ASN A 60 10.94 -8.61 1.62
N ALA A 61 9.79 -8.20 2.12
CA ALA A 61 9.54 -7.99 3.55
C ALA A 61 9.01 -9.24 4.26
N LEU A 62 8.43 -10.18 3.51
CA LEU A 62 7.77 -11.37 4.05
C LEU A 62 8.49 -12.63 3.59
N GLU A 63 8.59 -13.60 4.49
CA GLU A 63 9.07 -14.94 4.19
C GLU A 63 8.12 -15.95 4.82
N GLY A 64 7.49 -16.77 3.97
CA GLY A 64 6.47 -17.70 4.42
C GLY A 64 5.30 -17.04 5.14
N GLY A 65 4.95 -15.82 4.72
CA GLY A 65 3.87 -15.06 5.35
C GLY A 65 4.28 -14.34 6.65
N VAL A 66 5.54 -14.47 7.07
CA VAL A 66 6.03 -13.87 8.31
C VAL A 66 6.89 -12.66 7.98
N LEU A 67 6.66 -11.58 8.71
CA LEU A 67 7.37 -10.32 8.53
C LEU A 67 8.82 -10.47 8.97
N LYS A 68 9.76 -10.11 8.10
CA LYS A 68 11.19 -10.14 8.43
C LYS A 68 11.52 -9.08 9.48
N PRO A 69 12.56 -9.31 10.33
CA PRO A 69 12.89 -8.36 11.39
C PRO A 69 13.14 -6.93 10.91
N TRP A 70 13.83 -6.75 9.77
CA TRP A 70 14.08 -5.41 9.25
C TRP A 70 12.78 -4.69 8.86
N ALA A 71 11.82 -5.44 8.29
CA ALA A 71 10.55 -4.88 7.88
C ALA A 71 9.69 -4.50 9.10
N ARG A 72 9.73 -5.32 10.14
CA ARG A 72 9.09 -4.98 11.41
C ARG A 72 9.65 -3.68 11.98
N GLY A 73 10.97 -3.50 11.93
CA GLY A 73 11.62 -2.27 12.38
C GLY A 73 11.15 -1.04 11.59
N VAL A 74 10.99 -1.17 10.27
CA VAL A 74 10.47 -0.09 9.43
C VAL A 74 9.05 0.28 9.85
N ILE A 75 8.18 -0.72 10.03
CA ILE A 75 6.79 -0.48 10.42
C ILE A 75 6.70 0.16 11.80
N ASP A 76 7.50 -0.31 12.76
CA ASP A 76 7.53 0.26 14.11
C ASP A 76 7.98 1.72 14.10
N ALA A 77 8.79 2.12 13.14
CA ALA A 77 9.28 3.49 13.02
C ALA A 77 8.32 4.44 12.27
N ILE A 78 7.23 3.92 11.69
CA ILE A 78 6.26 4.76 11.00
C ILE A 78 5.57 5.68 12.00
N ALA A 79 5.71 6.99 11.80
CA ALA A 79 5.10 7.99 12.68
C ALA A 79 3.69 8.38 12.25
N GLU A 80 3.38 8.27 10.96
CA GLU A 80 2.08 8.65 10.43
C GLU A 80 1.00 7.63 10.82
N PRO A 81 -0.26 8.06 10.96
CA PRO A 81 -1.36 7.12 11.21
C PRO A 81 -1.49 6.10 10.08
N ILE A 82 -1.52 4.83 10.44
CA ILE A 82 -1.69 3.74 9.47
C ILE A 82 -3.18 3.58 9.17
N VAL A 83 -3.52 3.61 7.88
CA VAL A 83 -4.89 3.54 7.39
C VAL A 83 -5.26 2.12 6.98
N TYR A 84 -4.32 1.40 6.35
CA TYR A 84 -4.61 0.13 5.71
C TYR A 84 -3.31 -0.60 5.41
N VAL A 85 -3.33 -1.93 5.53
CA VAL A 85 -2.17 -2.78 5.24
C VAL A 85 -2.59 -3.88 4.30
N GLU A 86 -1.74 -4.19 3.33
CA GLU A 86 -1.97 -5.29 2.41
C GLU A 86 -0.67 -5.99 2.06
N ARG A 87 -0.79 -7.27 1.67
CA ARG A 87 0.30 -8.03 1.09
C ARG A 87 0.30 -7.79 -0.43
N SER A 88 1.47 -7.54 -1.01
CA SER A 88 1.58 -7.34 -2.46
C SER A 88 1.20 -8.61 -3.23
N VAL A 89 0.91 -8.44 -4.52
CA VAL A 89 0.53 -9.55 -5.40
C VAL A 89 1.59 -10.66 -5.42
N SER A 90 2.87 -10.30 -5.31
CA SER A 90 3.96 -11.29 -5.26
C SER A 90 3.92 -12.18 -4.02
N GLY A 91 3.23 -11.74 -2.98
CA GLY A 91 3.18 -12.43 -1.68
C GLY A 91 4.38 -12.15 -0.78
N ARG A 92 5.39 -11.43 -1.25
CA ARG A 92 6.62 -11.15 -0.51
C ARG A 92 6.77 -9.69 -0.09
N GLY A 93 5.98 -8.80 -0.65
CA GLY A 93 5.99 -7.40 -0.30
C GLY A 93 4.82 -6.99 0.56
N LEU A 94 4.92 -5.80 1.12
CA LEU A 94 3.90 -5.25 1.98
C LEU A 94 3.65 -3.79 1.61
N HIS A 95 2.40 -3.39 1.55
CA HIS A 95 2.00 -2.00 1.39
C HIS A 95 1.36 -1.51 2.68
N VAL A 96 1.92 -0.47 3.27
CA VAL A 96 1.38 0.16 4.47
C VAL A 96 0.91 1.55 4.08
N PHE A 97 -0.40 1.74 3.96
CA PHE A 97 -0.99 3.02 3.61
C PHE A 97 -1.15 3.87 4.85
N VAL A 98 -0.80 5.13 4.74
CA VAL A 98 -0.75 6.07 5.85
C VAL A 98 -1.40 7.39 5.50
N GLU A 99 -1.80 8.15 6.51
CA GLU A 99 -2.15 9.56 6.34
C GLU A 99 -0.85 10.35 6.30
N ALA A 100 -0.56 10.96 5.16
CA ALA A 100 0.69 11.70 4.97
C ALA A 100 0.48 12.91 4.07
N ALA A 101 1.07 14.03 4.46
CA ALA A 101 1.16 15.20 3.58
C ALA A 101 2.06 14.87 2.39
N GLU A 102 1.81 15.53 1.26
CA GLU A 102 2.62 15.31 0.06
C GLU A 102 4.05 15.79 0.28
N ASP A 103 4.99 14.91 0.00
CA ASP A 103 6.41 15.19 0.16
C ASP A 103 7.19 14.33 -0.83
N ARG A 104 8.47 14.62 -0.98
CA ARG A 104 9.35 13.87 -1.86
C ARG A 104 9.44 12.41 -1.44
N GLY A 105 9.46 11.51 -2.44
CA GLY A 105 9.62 10.09 -2.20
C GLY A 105 10.96 9.73 -1.58
N ILE A 106 10.99 8.63 -0.85
CA ILE A 106 12.19 8.10 -0.22
C ILE A 106 12.35 6.66 -0.69
N ARG A 107 13.60 6.23 -0.91
CA ARG A 107 13.94 4.85 -1.18
C ARG A 107 15.18 4.46 -0.38
N ARG A 108 15.11 3.31 0.31
CA ARG A 108 16.24 2.81 1.10
C ARG A 108 16.36 1.30 0.96
N SER A 109 17.59 0.83 0.77
CA SER A 109 17.92 -0.59 0.91
C SER A 109 18.12 -0.88 2.39
N ILE A 110 17.59 -2.00 2.85
CA ILE A 110 17.69 -2.41 4.26
C ILE A 110 17.59 -3.93 4.36
N GLY A 111 18.48 -4.56 5.14
CA GLY A 111 18.52 -6.01 5.22
C GLY A 111 18.72 -6.61 3.83
N ASP A 112 17.89 -7.59 3.50
CA ASP A 112 17.87 -8.24 2.18
C ASP A 112 16.75 -7.69 1.27
N GLY A 113 16.20 -6.55 1.62
CA GLY A 113 15.13 -5.93 0.86
C GLY A 113 15.27 -4.41 0.77
N SER A 114 14.15 -3.75 0.62
CA SER A 114 14.09 -2.30 0.53
C SER A 114 12.72 -1.78 0.91
N PHE A 115 12.64 -0.49 1.22
CA PHE A 115 11.35 0.17 1.30
C PHE A 115 11.39 1.50 0.54
N GLU A 116 10.23 1.87 0.04
CA GLU A 116 9.98 3.15 -0.61
C GLU A 116 8.81 3.81 0.10
N LYS A 117 8.83 5.13 0.22
CA LYS A 117 7.71 5.90 0.74
C LYS A 117 7.31 6.93 -0.30
N TYR A 118 6.04 6.94 -0.66
CA TYR A 118 5.48 7.90 -1.61
C TYR A 118 4.20 8.49 -1.04
N SER A 119 3.91 9.74 -1.42
CA SER A 119 2.73 10.46 -0.93
C SER A 119 1.98 11.20 -2.03
N TYR A 120 2.43 11.10 -3.28
CA TYR A 120 1.70 11.64 -4.43
C TYR A 120 2.29 11.12 -5.74
N GLY A 121 1.51 11.23 -6.81
CA GLY A 121 2.00 10.94 -8.16
C GLY A 121 2.45 9.50 -8.38
N ARG A 122 1.85 8.56 -7.65
CA ARG A 122 2.27 7.16 -7.69
C ARG A 122 1.06 6.24 -7.74
N PHE A 123 1.15 5.22 -8.58
CA PHE A 123 0.19 4.12 -8.63
C PHE A 123 0.69 2.97 -7.74
N ILE A 124 -0.19 2.45 -6.89
CA ILE A 124 0.07 1.24 -6.10
C ILE A 124 -0.95 0.19 -6.51
N ARG A 125 -0.47 -0.91 -7.08
CA ARG A 125 -1.34 -2.06 -7.37
C ARG A 125 -1.76 -2.71 -6.06
N CYS A 126 -3.06 -2.87 -5.85
CA CYS A 126 -3.58 -3.46 -4.62
C CYS A 126 -3.37 -4.97 -4.60
N GLY A 127 -3.09 -5.48 -3.43
CA GLY A 127 -2.89 -6.88 -3.16
C GLY A 127 -3.95 -7.43 -2.22
N GLU A 128 -3.55 -8.31 -1.31
CA GLU A 128 -4.44 -8.97 -0.38
C GLU A 128 -4.50 -8.21 0.95
N PRO A 129 -5.69 -7.84 1.44
CA PRO A 129 -5.83 -7.15 2.71
C PRO A 129 -5.25 -7.95 3.87
N MET A 130 -4.61 -7.26 4.80
CA MET A 130 -4.05 -7.85 6.01
C MET A 130 -4.34 -6.95 7.20
N SER A 131 -4.41 -7.54 8.40
CA SER A 131 -4.47 -6.74 9.62
C SER A 131 -3.04 -6.43 10.08
N LEU A 132 -2.84 -5.25 10.64
CA LEU A 132 -1.54 -4.89 11.21
C LEU A 132 -1.14 -5.87 12.32
N LYS A 133 -2.09 -6.24 13.17
CA LYS A 133 -1.90 -7.23 14.22
C LYS A 133 -1.41 -8.57 13.66
N GLY A 134 -2.05 -9.07 12.61
CA GLY A 134 -1.65 -10.32 11.97
C GLY A 134 -0.27 -10.25 11.35
N VAL A 135 0.10 -9.11 10.76
CA VAL A 135 1.40 -8.91 10.12
C VAL A 135 2.52 -8.81 11.15
N MET A 136 2.31 -8.06 12.23
CA MET A 136 3.33 -7.82 13.25
C MET A 136 3.57 -9.01 14.18
N GLY A 137 2.64 -9.97 14.22
CA GLY A 137 2.77 -11.17 14.99
C GLY A 137 2.52 -10.99 16.50
N ASP A 138 2.81 -12.04 17.29
CA ASP A 138 2.37 -12.14 18.66
C ASP A 138 2.90 -11.05 19.59
N ALA A 139 4.16 -10.69 19.48
CA ALA A 139 4.79 -9.69 20.35
C ALA A 139 4.09 -8.34 20.23
N ARG A 140 3.81 -7.88 19.01
CA ARG A 140 3.11 -6.63 18.76
C ARG A 140 1.65 -6.73 19.18
N SER A 141 1.00 -7.85 18.88
CA SER A 141 -0.38 -8.11 19.27
C SER A 141 -0.54 -8.05 20.78
N THR A 142 0.35 -8.70 21.52
CA THR A 142 0.31 -8.71 22.99
C THR A 142 0.46 -7.32 23.55
N ALA A 143 1.39 -6.52 23.03
CA ALA A 143 1.60 -5.16 23.46
C ALA A 143 0.36 -4.28 23.22
N GLU A 144 -0.29 -4.46 22.08
CA GLU A 144 -1.51 -3.72 21.75
C GLU A 144 -2.69 -4.12 22.64
N GLU A 145 -2.82 -5.40 22.95
CA GLU A 145 -3.87 -5.92 23.84
C GLU A 145 -3.72 -5.41 25.26
N GLU A 146 -2.50 -5.17 25.73
CA GLU A 146 -2.23 -4.66 27.06
C GLU A 146 -2.47 -3.17 27.22
N ARG A 147 -2.60 -2.43 26.12
CA ARG A 147 -2.85 -0.99 26.16
C ARG A 147 -4.28 -0.70 26.59
N PRO A 148 -4.48 0.29 27.47
CA PRO A 148 -5.83 0.76 27.77
C PRO A 148 -6.50 1.26 26.51
N ALA A 149 -7.77 1.00 26.40
CA ALA A 149 -8.56 1.44 25.25
C ALA A 149 -8.64 2.98 25.18
#